data_4300b311423fdb9f9a4745cfff0d8c53
#
_entry.id   4300b311423fdb9f9a4745cfff0d8c53
#
_cell.length_a   1.000
_cell.length_b   1.000
_cell.length_c   1.000
_cell.angle_alpha   90.00
_cell.angle_beta   90.00
_cell.angle_gamma   90.00
#
_symmetry.space_group_name_H-M   'P 1'
#
loop_
_entity.id
_entity.type
_entity.pdbx_description
1 polymer ?
#
loop_
_entity_poly.entity_id
_entity_poly.type
_entity_poly.pdbx_seq_one_letter_code
_entity_poly.pdbx_strand_id
1 'polypeptide(L)'
;TNLGSSRTNPFARGGDLSAQVARNFERLGLDGLVAIGGEDTLGVARRLHGQGLPVVGIPKTIDRDLPGTEYSLGFETAVSIVTDELDRLRTTAGSHSRIFVIETMGRHAGHLALQGGLSGGAFVILIPEVPFNVTRIVHLLQARRNMGIRYSIVVVSEGAYPEGFDGPITSGQMRDTGFEHVALGGVAETLVHQITAATDWDMRAVNLSHIQRGGQPCAFDRRMGRLFGIAAMDLIHQGGFGRMAAWRDGRVTSSPLEVLDEGLQLVNVDVEYDGKRYNGRRGTLLDSAVGNGGAA
;
A
#
# COMPACT_ATOMS: atom_id res chain seq x y z
N THR A 1 12.67 8.58 15.27
CA THR A 1 11.49 9.45 15.30
C THR A 1 11.42 10.23 16.60
N ASN A 2 11.03 11.50 16.54
CA ASN A 2 10.85 12.33 17.72
C ASN A 2 9.56 11.96 18.47
N LEU A 3 8.56 11.44 17.77
CA LEU A 3 7.32 10.92 18.31
C LEU A 3 7.36 9.40 18.24
N GLY A 4 6.98 8.72 19.31
CA GLY A 4 6.76 7.29 19.31
C GLY A 4 5.52 6.91 18.52
N SER A 5 5.28 5.62 18.38
CA SER A 5 4.02 5.07 17.86
C SER A 5 3.45 4.07 18.84
N SER A 6 2.13 3.95 18.90
CA SER A 6 1.42 3.00 19.74
C SER A 6 0.47 2.17 18.87
N ARG A 7 0.26 0.92 19.29
CA ARG A 7 -0.78 0.04 18.76
C ARG A 7 -1.98 -0.07 19.70
N THR A 8 -2.06 0.81 20.71
CA THR A 8 -3.18 0.84 21.63
C THR A 8 -4.45 1.25 20.89
N ASN A 9 -5.43 0.35 20.88
CA ASN A 9 -6.77 0.63 20.38
C ASN A 9 -7.69 0.89 21.58
N PRO A 10 -8.17 2.14 21.78
CA PRO A 10 -9.08 2.44 22.90
C PRO A 10 -10.41 1.69 22.85
N PHE A 11 -10.75 1.14 21.70
CA PHE A 11 -11.99 0.40 21.45
C PHE A 11 -11.76 -1.12 21.28
N ALA A 12 -10.63 -1.64 21.75
CA ALA A 12 -10.31 -3.06 21.62
C ALA A 12 -11.30 -3.94 22.43
N ARG A 13 -11.43 -5.21 22.03
CA ARG A 13 -12.33 -6.19 22.66
C ARG A 13 -12.12 -6.40 24.16
N GLY A 14 -10.97 -6.02 24.71
CA GLY A 14 -10.64 -6.14 26.14
C GLY A 14 -11.22 -5.05 27.05
N GLY A 15 -11.91 -4.07 26.51
CA GLY A 15 -12.56 -2.97 27.23
C GLY A 15 -12.48 -1.64 26.49
N ASP A 16 -13.56 -0.89 26.52
CA ASP A 16 -13.62 0.46 25.94
C ASP A 16 -12.96 1.49 26.87
N LEU A 17 -11.83 2.01 26.43
CA LEU A 17 -11.06 3.03 27.16
C LEU A 17 -11.34 4.45 26.64
N SER A 18 -12.30 4.65 25.73
CA SER A 18 -12.59 5.95 25.13
C SER A 18 -12.96 7.03 26.15
N ALA A 19 -13.74 6.64 27.17
CA ALA A 19 -14.06 7.54 28.29
C ALA A 19 -12.81 7.96 29.09
N GLN A 20 -11.79 7.10 29.19
CA GLN A 20 -10.52 7.47 29.83
C GLN A 20 -9.71 8.42 28.96
N VAL A 21 -9.74 8.21 27.63
CA VAL A 21 -9.11 9.14 26.66
C VAL A 21 -9.74 10.53 26.80
N ALA A 22 -11.07 10.63 26.86
CA ALA A 22 -11.78 11.89 27.02
C ALA A 22 -11.40 12.61 28.34
N ARG A 23 -11.43 11.90 29.48
CA ARG A 23 -10.99 12.45 30.76
C ARG A 23 -9.54 12.92 30.75
N ASN A 24 -8.65 12.18 30.11
CA ASN A 24 -7.25 12.58 29.99
C ASN A 24 -7.07 13.81 29.10
N PHE A 25 -7.85 13.91 28.02
CA PHE A 25 -7.87 15.07 27.14
C PHE A 25 -8.24 16.35 27.89
N GLU A 26 -9.35 16.31 28.65
CA GLU A 26 -9.80 17.41 29.50
C GLU A 26 -8.77 17.76 30.61
N ARG A 27 -8.26 16.73 31.32
CA ARG A 27 -7.25 16.92 32.40
C ARG A 27 -5.97 17.58 31.90
N LEU A 28 -5.57 17.32 30.65
CA LEU A 28 -4.39 17.90 30.03
C LEU A 28 -4.64 19.28 29.43
N GLY A 29 -5.90 19.76 29.42
CA GLY A 29 -6.27 21.05 28.86
C GLY A 29 -5.99 21.16 27.36
N LEU A 30 -6.24 20.09 26.61
CA LEU A 30 -5.96 20.06 25.16
C LEU A 30 -7.14 20.67 24.39
N ASP A 31 -6.85 21.50 23.38
CA ASP A 31 -7.83 22.12 22.49
C ASP A 31 -8.17 21.27 21.27
N GLY A 32 -7.30 20.33 20.91
CA GLY A 32 -7.48 19.45 19.75
C GLY A 32 -6.51 18.28 19.75
N LEU A 33 -6.87 17.22 19.06
CA LEU A 33 -6.03 16.04 18.84
C LEU A 33 -5.73 15.88 17.36
N VAL A 34 -4.44 15.81 17.01
CA VAL A 34 -4.01 15.44 15.65
C VAL A 34 -3.64 13.96 15.63
N ALA A 35 -4.46 13.16 14.95
CA ALA A 35 -4.22 11.72 14.77
C ALA A 35 -3.46 11.49 13.46
N ILE A 36 -2.23 10.96 13.55
CA ILE A 36 -1.35 10.72 12.40
C ILE A 36 -1.19 9.21 12.22
N GLY A 37 -1.77 8.63 11.16
CA GLY A 37 -1.68 7.20 10.93
C GLY A 37 -2.45 6.70 9.71
N GLY A 38 -2.50 5.38 9.59
CA GLY A 38 -3.25 4.66 8.57
C GLY A 38 -4.72 4.43 8.97
N GLU A 39 -5.37 3.48 8.30
CA GLU A 39 -6.79 3.14 8.46
C GLU A 39 -7.16 2.90 9.93
N ASP A 40 -6.45 2.04 10.64
CA ASP A 40 -6.68 1.75 12.05
C ASP A 40 -6.67 3.01 12.93
N THR A 41 -5.67 3.89 12.74
CA THR A 41 -5.51 5.11 13.56
C THR A 41 -6.59 6.13 13.24
N LEU A 42 -6.88 6.35 11.96
CA LEU A 42 -7.91 7.30 11.54
C LEU A 42 -9.30 6.77 11.83
N GLY A 43 -9.53 5.46 11.81
CA GLY A 43 -10.76 4.82 12.26
C GLY A 43 -11.01 5.06 13.77
N VAL A 44 -9.96 4.95 14.60
CA VAL A 44 -10.04 5.34 16.03
C VAL A 44 -10.32 6.84 16.16
N ALA A 45 -9.64 7.70 15.39
CA ALA A 45 -9.86 9.15 15.38
C ALA A 45 -11.31 9.52 15.06
N ARG A 46 -11.89 8.87 14.04
CA ARG A 46 -13.30 9.05 13.66
C ARG A 46 -14.25 8.69 14.80
N ARG A 47 -14.02 7.53 15.45
CA ARG A 47 -14.85 7.10 16.60
C ARG A 47 -14.74 8.03 17.80
N LEU A 48 -13.54 8.53 18.11
CA LEU A 48 -13.34 9.52 19.17
C LEU A 48 -14.04 10.84 18.85
N HIS A 49 -13.98 11.30 17.58
CA HIS A 49 -14.71 12.48 17.14
C HIS A 49 -16.22 12.29 17.30
N GLY A 50 -16.77 11.14 16.92
CA GLY A 50 -18.18 10.79 17.11
C GLY A 50 -18.64 10.80 18.57
N GLN A 51 -17.72 10.71 19.52
CA GLN A 51 -17.96 10.84 20.97
C GLN A 51 -17.74 12.29 21.48
N GLY A 52 -17.51 13.26 20.58
CA GLY A 52 -17.37 14.67 20.92
C GLY A 52 -15.94 15.17 21.08
N LEU A 53 -14.90 14.37 20.88
CA LEU A 53 -13.52 14.86 20.94
C LEU A 53 -13.19 15.68 19.68
N PRO A 54 -12.50 16.83 19.83
CA PRO A 54 -12.03 17.65 18.72
C PRO A 54 -10.80 16.99 18.06
N VAL A 55 -11.00 16.20 16.99
CA VAL A 55 -9.95 15.43 16.33
C VAL A 55 -9.78 15.88 14.88
N VAL A 56 -8.52 15.96 14.43
CA VAL A 56 -8.12 16.15 13.02
C VAL A 56 -7.19 15.01 12.63
N GLY A 57 -7.36 14.47 11.42
CA GLY A 57 -6.55 13.38 10.87
C GLY A 57 -5.42 13.85 9.95
N ILE A 58 -4.31 13.11 9.95
CA ILE A 58 -3.27 13.19 8.90
C ILE A 58 -3.03 11.76 8.37
N PRO A 59 -3.28 11.51 7.06
CA PRO A 59 -3.10 10.20 6.46
C PRO A 59 -1.61 9.84 6.38
N LYS A 60 -1.18 8.80 7.08
CA LYS A 60 0.20 8.31 7.10
C LYS A 60 0.22 6.78 7.05
N THR A 61 0.38 6.25 5.87
CA THR A 61 0.56 4.82 5.59
C THR A 61 1.37 4.65 4.31
N ILE A 62 2.07 3.54 4.19
CA ILE A 62 2.76 3.15 2.94
C ILE A 62 1.84 2.41 1.96
N ASP A 63 0.60 2.11 2.34
CA ASP A 63 -0.32 1.28 1.56
C ASP A 63 -1.15 2.10 0.54
N ARG A 64 -1.29 3.42 0.74
CA ARG A 64 -2.11 4.33 -0.09
C ARG A 64 -3.56 3.88 -0.25
N ASP A 65 -4.08 3.23 0.75
CA ASP A 65 -5.38 2.57 0.77
C ASP A 65 -6.49 3.38 1.47
N LEU A 66 -6.21 4.62 1.87
CA LEU A 66 -7.16 5.50 2.54
C LEU A 66 -8.07 6.22 1.55
N PRO A 67 -9.40 6.06 1.64
CA PRO A 67 -10.32 6.83 0.82
C PRO A 67 -10.29 8.32 1.16
N GLY A 68 -10.75 9.15 0.26
CA GLY A 68 -10.81 10.59 0.46
C GLY A 68 -9.50 11.36 0.25
N THR A 69 -8.41 10.69 -0.05
CA THR A 69 -7.13 11.30 -0.39
C THR A 69 -6.41 10.47 -1.47
N GLU A 70 -5.78 11.12 -2.43
CA GLU A 70 -4.96 10.46 -3.46
C GLU A 70 -3.57 10.09 -2.94
N TYR A 71 -3.20 10.58 -1.74
CA TYR A 71 -1.87 10.46 -1.21
C TYR A 71 -1.87 10.27 0.31
N SER A 72 -0.94 9.43 0.80
CA SER A 72 -0.64 9.25 2.22
C SER A 72 0.86 9.38 2.48
N LEU A 73 1.23 9.96 3.62
CA LEU A 73 2.63 10.13 4.00
C LEU A 73 3.33 8.78 4.15
N GLY A 74 4.47 8.64 3.49
CA GLY A 74 5.30 7.44 3.53
C GLY A 74 5.21 6.58 2.29
N PHE A 75 4.17 6.72 1.46
CA PHE A 75 3.98 5.92 0.26
C PHE A 75 5.12 6.10 -0.74
N GLU A 76 5.44 7.34 -1.14
CA GLU A 76 6.50 7.62 -2.12
C GLU A 76 7.89 7.22 -1.63
N THR A 77 8.13 7.32 -0.32
CA THR A 77 9.37 6.80 0.28
C THR A 77 9.44 5.28 0.15
N ALA A 78 8.35 4.58 0.42
CA ALA A 78 8.30 3.11 0.28
C ALA A 78 8.45 2.69 -1.19
N VAL A 79 7.82 3.38 -2.14
CA VAL A 79 8.01 3.17 -3.59
C VAL A 79 9.49 3.35 -3.97
N SER A 80 10.14 4.41 -3.48
CA SER A 80 11.57 4.66 -3.73
C SER A 80 12.43 3.51 -3.20
N ILE A 81 12.16 3.01 -2.00
CA ILE A 81 12.90 1.88 -1.41
C ILE A 81 12.71 0.62 -2.26
N VAL A 82 11.46 0.30 -2.64
CA VAL A 82 11.20 -0.85 -3.53
C VAL A 82 11.98 -0.70 -4.84
N THR A 83 11.96 0.47 -5.46
CA THR A 83 12.67 0.76 -6.71
C THR A 83 14.18 0.54 -6.55
N ASP A 84 14.78 1.08 -5.49
CA ASP A 84 16.22 0.93 -5.21
C ASP A 84 16.62 -0.55 -5.02
N GLU A 85 15.79 -1.33 -4.34
CA GLU A 85 16.04 -2.76 -4.15
C GLU A 85 15.89 -3.56 -5.45
N LEU A 86 14.91 -3.21 -6.29
CA LEU A 86 14.76 -3.82 -7.62
C LEU A 86 15.97 -3.53 -8.51
N ASP A 87 16.51 -2.31 -8.49
CA ASP A 87 17.71 -1.94 -9.26
C ASP A 87 18.94 -2.71 -8.81
N ARG A 88 19.13 -2.90 -7.50
CA ARG A 88 20.21 -3.73 -6.94
C ARG A 88 20.09 -5.18 -7.41
N LEU A 89 18.89 -5.77 -7.30
CA LEU A 89 18.63 -7.15 -7.68
C LEU A 89 18.72 -7.37 -9.19
N ARG A 90 18.39 -6.35 -10.00
CA ARG A 90 18.46 -6.42 -11.46
C ARG A 90 19.86 -6.71 -11.97
N THR A 91 20.88 -6.10 -11.38
CA THR A 91 22.28 -6.29 -11.81
C THR A 91 22.72 -7.74 -11.61
N THR A 92 22.40 -8.34 -10.46
CA THR A 92 22.71 -9.74 -10.19
C THR A 92 21.79 -10.71 -10.96
N ALA A 93 20.52 -10.33 -11.20
CA ALA A 93 19.62 -11.10 -12.06
C ALA A 93 20.18 -11.25 -13.48
N GLY A 94 20.66 -10.14 -14.05
CA GLY A 94 21.26 -10.12 -15.40
C GLY A 94 22.53 -10.95 -15.50
N SER A 95 23.48 -10.80 -14.55
CA SER A 95 24.76 -11.51 -14.58
C SER A 95 24.63 -13.03 -14.42
N HIS A 96 23.61 -13.49 -13.70
CA HIS A 96 23.39 -14.93 -13.45
C HIS A 96 22.23 -15.53 -14.24
N SER A 97 21.57 -14.76 -15.12
CA SER A 97 20.39 -15.21 -15.88
C SER A 97 19.25 -15.73 -14.98
N ARG A 98 19.03 -15.09 -13.83
CA ARG A 98 18.07 -15.49 -12.79
C ARG A 98 16.75 -14.78 -12.89
N ILE A 99 15.73 -15.39 -12.30
CA ILE A 99 14.42 -14.75 -12.05
C ILE A 99 14.35 -14.48 -10.54
N PHE A 100 14.13 -13.22 -10.17
CA PHE A 100 13.83 -12.84 -8.80
C PHE A 100 12.35 -12.59 -8.63
N VAL A 101 11.77 -13.16 -7.56
CA VAL A 101 10.43 -12.88 -7.09
C VAL A 101 10.56 -12.06 -5.81
N ILE A 102 10.16 -10.81 -5.86
CA ILE A 102 10.33 -9.85 -4.77
C ILE A 102 8.98 -9.58 -4.11
N GLU A 103 8.87 -9.95 -2.82
CA GLU A 103 7.68 -9.72 -2.03
C GLU A 103 7.72 -8.34 -1.40
N THR A 104 6.64 -7.57 -1.62
CA THR A 104 6.43 -6.25 -1.03
C THR A 104 5.29 -6.29 -0.03
N MET A 105 5.24 -5.31 0.87
CA MET A 105 4.07 -5.05 1.69
C MET A 105 2.88 -4.62 0.82
N GLY A 106 1.69 -4.69 1.37
CA GLY A 106 0.43 -4.42 0.70
C GLY A 106 -0.57 -5.54 0.99
N ARG A 107 -1.30 -5.41 2.11
CA ARG A 107 -2.21 -6.46 2.60
C ARG A 107 -3.46 -6.59 1.74
N HIS A 108 -4.12 -5.48 1.51
CA HIS A 108 -5.44 -5.41 0.86
C HIS A 108 -5.39 -4.65 -0.46
N ALA A 109 -4.44 -3.73 -0.60
CA ALA A 109 -4.25 -2.89 -1.77
C ALA A 109 -2.85 -3.10 -2.37
N GLY A 110 -2.78 -3.26 -3.67
CA GLY A 110 -1.56 -3.54 -4.41
C GLY A 110 -0.80 -2.30 -4.87
N HIS A 111 -1.14 -1.11 -4.38
CA HIS A 111 -0.53 0.16 -4.84
C HIS A 111 0.99 0.15 -4.74
N LEU A 112 1.55 -0.32 -3.61
CA LEU A 112 2.99 -0.34 -3.40
C LEU A 112 3.70 -1.30 -4.36
N ALA A 113 3.15 -2.52 -4.52
CA ALA A 113 3.66 -3.50 -5.49
C ALA A 113 3.60 -2.96 -6.91
N LEU A 114 2.47 -2.33 -7.28
CA LEU A 114 2.24 -1.78 -8.62
C LEU A 114 3.19 -0.63 -8.93
N GLN A 115 3.22 0.40 -8.08
CA GLN A 115 4.04 1.58 -8.35
C GLN A 115 5.55 1.29 -8.20
N GLY A 116 5.96 0.55 -7.17
CA GLY A 116 7.35 0.13 -7.00
C GLY A 116 7.82 -0.81 -8.12
N GLY A 117 6.96 -1.75 -8.51
CA GLY A 117 7.24 -2.67 -9.61
C GLY A 117 7.34 -1.96 -10.96
N LEU A 118 6.46 -1.00 -11.26
CA LEU A 118 6.52 -0.18 -12.48
C LEU A 118 7.79 0.69 -12.49
N SER A 119 8.08 1.39 -11.40
CA SER A 119 9.25 2.25 -11.28
C SER A 119 10.55 1.47 -11.41
N GLY A 120 10.64 0.30 -10.78
CA GLY A 120 11.76 -0.62 -10.89
C GLY A 120 11.73 -1.48 -12.17
N GLY A 121 10.76 -1.33 -13.09
CA GLY A 121 10.66 -2.06 -14.36
C GLY A 121 10.49 -3.56 -14.20
N ALA A 122 9.68 -4.01 -13.25
CA ALA A 122 9.30 -5.41 -13.10
C ALA A 122 8.55 -5.91 -14.35
N PHE A 123 8.78 -7.16 -14.71
CA PHE A 123 8.12 -7.77 -15.87
C PHE A 123 6.72 -8.30 -15.52
N VAL A 124 6.57 -8.83 -14.32
CA VAL A 124 5.29 -9.27 -13.74
C VAL A 124 5.12 -8.58 -12.40
N ILE A 125 3.92 -8.11 -12.10
CA ILE A 125 3.54 -7.49 -10.83
C ILE A 125 2.22 -8.13 -10.40
N LEU A 126 2.19 -8.78 -9.25
CA LEU A 126 1.02 -9.46 -8.72
C LEU A 126 0.45 -8.65 -7.55
N ILE A 127 -0.85 -8.34 -7.63
CA ILE A 127 -1.55 -7.50 -6.68
C ILE A 127 -2.73 -8.26 -6.04
N PRO A 128 -3.17 -7.91 -4.82
CA PRO A 128 -4.28 -8.59 -4.15
C PRO A 128 -5.60 -8.52 -4.91
N GLU A 129 -5.82 -7.43 -5.65
CA GLU A 129 -7.08 -7.17 -6.36
C GLU A 129 -7.33 -8.13 -7.54
N VAL A 130 -6.28 -8.82 -8.02
CA VAL A 130 -6.39 -9.75 -9.15
C VAL A 130 -5.71 -11.07 -8.79
N PRO A 131 -6.48 -12.13 -8.51
CA PRO A 131 -5.91 -13.47 -8.31
C PRO A 131 -5.03 -13.91 -9.48
N PHE A 132 -3.89 -14.50 -9.19
CA PHE A 132 -2.94 -14.86 -10.22
C PHE A 132 -2.99 -16.35 -10.59
N ASN A 133 -2.69 -16.63 -11.86
CA ASN A 133 -2.57 -18.00 -12.39
C ASN A 133 -1.09 -18.32 -12.65
N VAL A 134 -0.56 -19.32 -11.95
CA VAL A 134 0.85 -19.71 -12.03
C VAL A 134 1.24 -20.15 -13.45
N THR A 135 0.38 -20.91 -14.14
CA THR A 135 0.63 -21.34 -15.52
C THR A 135 0.76 -20.14 -16.44
N ARG A 136 -0.06 -19.12 -16.28
CA ARG A 136 0.03 -17.88 -17.07
C ARG A 136 1.33 -17.13 -16.81
N ILE A 137 1.78 -17.07 -15.54
CA ILE A 137 3.08 -16.46 -15.19
C ILE A 137 4.21 -17.19 -15.88
N VAL A 138 4.21 -18.53 -15.85
CA VAL A 138 5.20 -19.36 -16.57
C VAL A 138 5.19 -19.05 -18.06
N HIS A 139 4.03 -18.97 -18.70
CA HIS A 139 3.93 -18.62 -20.13
C HIS A 139 4.49 -17.23 -20.45
N LEU A 140 4.22 -16.23 -19.61
CA LEU A 140 4.76 -14.87 -19.78
C LEU A 140 6.29 -14.87 -19.67
N LEU A 141 6.84 -15.53 -18.67
CA LEU A 141 8.28 -15.64 -18.45
C LEU A 141 8.96 -16.43 -19.58
N GLN A 142 8.34 -17.52 -20.07
CA GLN A 142 8.85 -18.29 -21.22
C GLN A 142 8.85 -17.47 -22.50
N ALA A 143 7.78 -16.71 -22.78
CA ALA A 143 7.73 -15.82 -23.94
C ALA A 143 8.87 -14.80 -23.92
N ARG A 144 9.19 -14.24 -22.74
CA ARG A 144 10.32 -13.33 -22.55
C ARG A 144 11.66 -14.01 -22.81
N ARG A 145 11.85 -15.25 -22.32
CA ARG A 145 13.07 -16.06 -22.57
C ARG A 145 13.24 -16.39 -24.05
N ASN A 146 12.14 -16.66 -24.77
CA ASN A 146 12.17 -16.92 -26.22
C ASN A 146 12.62 -15.69 -27.01
N MET A 147 12.45 -14.47 -26.47
CA MET A 147 13.01 -13.23 -27.03
C MET A 147 14.50 -13.01 -26.68
N GLY A 148 15.15 -13.98 -26.04
CA GLY A 148 16.56 -13.91 -25.65
C GLY A 148 16.83 -13.26 -24.29
N ILE A 149 15.79 -12.82 -23.57
CA ILE A 149 15.93 -12.16 -22.26
C ILE A 149 15.82 -13.23 -21.18
N ARG A 150 16.95 -13.64 -20.60
CA ARG A 150 17.05 -14.77 -19.66
C ARG A 150 16.78 -14.41 -18.21
N TYR A 151 16.82 -13.15 -17.81
CA TYR A 151 16.51 -12.70 -16.45
C TYR A 151 15.15 -12.01 -16.40
N SER A 152 14.51 -12.05 -15.24
CA SER A 152 13.26 -11.31 -15.00
C SER A 152 13.13 -10.91 -13.53
N ILE A 153 12.46 -9.79 -13.31
CA ILE A 153 12.01 -9.35 -12.00
C ILE A 153 10.49 -9.52 -11.95
N VAL A 154 10.03 -10.23 -10.95
CA VAL A 154 8.63 -10.40 -10.60
C VAL A 154 8.41 -9.74 -9.24
N VAL A 155 7.47 -8.83 -9.13
CA VAL A 155 7.05 -8.23 -7.86
C VAL A 155 5.74 -8.85 -7.43
N VAL A 156 5.59 -9.19 -6.17
CA VAL A 156 4.36 -9.75 -5.61
C VAL A 156 4.02 -9.05 -4.30
N SER A 157 2.78 -8.56 -4.19
CA SER A 157 2.27 -8.04 -2.91
C SER A 157 2.05 -9.19 -1.92
N GLU A 158 2.35 -8.99 -0.64
CA GLU A 158 2.12 -10.01 0.43
C GLU A 158 0.66 -10.46 0.51
N GLY A 159 -0.28 -9.64 0.05
CA GLY A 159 -1.70 -9.96 -0.02
C GLY A 159 -2.16 -10.63 -1.31
N ALA A 160 -1.28 -10.79 -2.31
CA ALA A 160 -1.63 -11.46 -3.56
C ALA A 160 -1.82 -12.98 -3.34
N TYR A 161 -2.74 -13.59 -4.09
CA TYR A 161 -3.08 -15.01 -3.95
C TYR A 161 -3.38 -15.67 -5.30
N PRO A 162 -3.19 -17.00 -5.42
CA PRO A 162 -3.47 -17.71 -6.66
C PRO A 162 -4.97 -17.90 -6.88
N GLU A 163 -5.36 -18.05 -8.15
CA GLU A 163 -6.73 -18.44 -8.54
C GLU A 163 -7.16 -19.73 -7.83
N GLY A 164 -8.43 -19.79 -7.40
CA GLY A 164 -8.99 -20.93 -6.68
C GLY A 164 -8.78 -20.92 -5.15
N PHE A 165 -8.18 -19.87 -4.62
CA PHE A 165 -8.06 -19.61 -3.18
C PHE A 165 -8.97 -18.45 -2.78
N ASP A 166 -9.52 -18.52 -1.56
CA ASP A 166 -10.45 -17.48 -1.05
C ASP A 166 -9.70 -16.31 -0.34
N GLY A 167 -8.43 -16.10 -0.66
CA GLY A 167 -7.68 -14.99 -0.09
C GLY A 167 -6.18 -15.25 0.09
N PRO A 168 -5.47 -14.33 0.77
CA PRO A 168 -4.02 -14.34 0.88
C PRO A 168 -3.47 -15.57 1.60
N ILE A 169 -2.23 -15.95 1.25
CA ILE A 169 -1.47 -16.97 1.97
C ILE A 169 -1.10 -16.43 3.35
N THR A 170 -1.49 -17.16 4.39
CA THR A 170 -1.22 -16.77 5.78
C THR A 170 -0.14 -17.64 6.38
N SER A 171 0.75 -17.08 7.18
CA SER A 171 1.76 -17.82 7.94
C SER A 171 1.21 -18.62 9.13
N GLY A 172 -0.12 -18.58 9.33
CA GLY A 172 -0.81 -19.30 10.43
C GLY A 172 -0.61 -18.70 11.81
N GLN A 173 0.18 -17.63 11.96
CA GLN A 173 0.36 -16.95 13.25
C GLN A 173 -0.58 -15.74 13.34
N MET A 174 -1.54 -15.81 14.25
CA MET A 174 -2.30 -14.62 14.66
C MET A 174 -1.39 -13.73 15.50
N ARG A 175 -1.21 -12.47 15.08
CA ARG A 175 -0.57 -11.45 15.91
C ARG A 175 -1.66 -10.71 16.68
N ASP A 176 -1.65 -10.82 17.99
CA ASP A 176 -2.45 -9.95 18.86
C ASP A 176 -1.86 -8.54 18.84
N THR A 177 -2.41 -7.68 17.99
CA THR A 177 -1.96 -6.28 17.85
C THR A 177 -3.02 -5.30 18.33
N GLY A 178 -4.10 -5.78 18.98
CA GLY A 178 -5.27 -4.95 19.30
C GLY A 178 -6.13 -4.60 18.08
N PHE A 179 -5.66 -4.95 16.89
CA PHE A 179 -6.35 -4.95 15.62
C PHE A 179 -6.22 -6.36 15.05
N GLU A 180 -7.29 -6.95 14.55
CA GLU A 180 -7.35 -8.37 14.13
C GLU A 180 -6.58 -8.61 12.82
N HIS A 181 -5.25 -8.63 12.88
CA HIS A 181 -4.41 -8.86 11.70
C HIS A 181 -3.74 -10.24 11.75
N VAL A 182 -4.03 -11.07 10.77
CA VAL A 182 -3.29 -12.32 10.51
C VAL A 182 -1.94 -11.98 9.87
N ALA A 183 -0.87 -12.67 10.25
CA ALA A 183 0.42 -12.49 9.60
C ALA A 183 0.37 -13.03 8.17
N LEU A 184 0.63 -12.16 7.19
CA LEU A 184 0.79 -12.51 5.78
C LEU A 184 2.27 -12.71 5.46
N GLY A 185 2.55 -13.31 4.29
CA GLY A 185 3.90 -13.45 3.76
C GLY A 185 4.21 -14.88 3.30
N GLY A 186 5.31 -15.00 2.55
CA GLY A 186 5.73 -16.26 1.96
C GLY A 186 5.11 -16.53 0.59
N VAL A 187 4.46 -15.54 0.00
CA VAL A 187 3.89 -15.66 -1.37
C VAL A 187 5.02 -15.81 -2.39
N ALA A 188 6.10 -15.04 -2.23
CA ALA A 188 7.26 -15.13 -3.13
C ALA A 188 7.92 -16.52 -3.09
N GLU A 189 8.16 -17.06 -1.90
CA GLU A 189 8.71 -18.40 -1.71
C GLU A 189 7.79 -19.47 -2.29
N THR A 190 6.48 -19.37 -2.04
CA THR A 190 5.47 -20.28 -2.57
C THR A 190 5.47 -20.26 -4.10
N LEU A 191 5.49 -19.07 -4.69
CA LEU A 191 5.50 -18.90 -6.14
C LEU A 191 6.79 -19.46 -6.77
N VAL A 192 7.94 -19.18 -6.17
CA VAL A 192 9.23 -19.76 -6.60
C VAL A 192 9.18 -21.29 -6.55
N HIS A 193 8.70 -21.88 -5.44
CA HIS A 193 8.59 -23.33 -5.31
C HIS A 193 7.68 -23.94 -6.39
N GLN A 194 6.51 -23.33 -6.64
CA GLN A 194 5.57 -23.84 -7.63
C GLN A 194 6.12 -23.77 -9.06
N ILE A 195 6.81 -22.67 -9.42
CA ILE A 195 7.36 -22.50 -10.76
C ILE A 195 8.59 -23.41 -10.95
N THR A 196 9.49 -23.50 -9.98
CA THR A 196 10.67 -24.37 -10.08
C THR A 196 10.33 -25.86 -10.12
N ALA A 197 9.22 -26.27 -9.49
CA ALA A 197 8.72 -27.65 -9.63
C ALA A 197 8.25 -28.00 -11.06
N ALA A 198 7.84 -26.99 -11.83
CA ALA A 198 7.36 -27.15 -13.21
C ALA A 198 8.41 -26.77 -14.28
N THR A 199 9.56 -26.22 -13.86
CA THR A 199 10.61 -25.71 -14.76
C THR A 199 11.98 -25.94 -14.10
N ASP A 200 13.04 -25.87 -14.88
CA ASP A 200 14.45 -25.93 -14.42
C ASP A 200 15.07 -24.52 -14.26
N TRP A 201 14.25 -23.50 -14.04
CA TRP A 201 14.72 -22.11 -13.95
C TRP A 201 15.39 -21.82 -12.61
N ASP A 202 16.51 -21.09 -12.64
CA ASP A 202 17.13 -20.55 -11.43
C ASP A 202 16.33 -19.35 -10.93
N MET A 203 15.53 -19.58 -9.89
CA MET A 203 14.66 -18.56 -9.28
C MET A 203 15.06 -18.32 -7.83
N ARG A 204 14.85 -17.09 -7.36
CA ARG A 204 15.09 -16.69 -5.96
C ARG A 204 13.95 -15.83 -5.46
N ALA A 205 13.48 -16.12 -4.26
CA ALA A 205 12.59 -15.25 -3.52
C ALA A 205 13.38 -14.23 -2.69
N VAL A 206 12.88 -13.00 -2.61
CA VAL A 206 13.40 -11.95 -1.74
C VAL A 206 12.21 -11.26 -1.08
N ASN A 207 12.14 -11.28 0.25
CA ASN A 207 11.11 -10.57 0.98
C ASN A 207 11.67 -9.24 1.51
N LEU A 208 11.12 -8.11 1.03
CA LEU A 208 11.55 -6.79 1.47
C LEU A 208 11.08 -6.45 2.88
N SER A 209 9.96 -7.04 3.33
CA SER A 209 9.47 -6.89 4.70
C SER A 209 9.57 -5.46 5.24
N HIS A 210 10.07 -5.29 6.46
CA HIS A 210 10.09 -4.02 7.19
C HIS A 210 11.11 -2.99 6.68
N ILE A 211 12.04 -3.34 5.76
CA ILE A 211 12.92 -2.32 5.16
C ILE A 211 12.14 -1.23 4.44
N GLN A 212 10.96 -1.55 3.89
CA GLN A 212 10.04 -0.63 3.24
C GLN A 212 9.46 0.43 4.19
N ARG A 213 9.53 0.20 5.51
CA ARG A 213 9.02 1.11 6.54
C ARG A 213 10.09 2.02 7.13
N GLY A 214 11.33 1.87 6.72
CA GLY A 214 12.49 2.56 7.28
C GLY A 214 13.08 3.63 6.38
N GLY A 215 14.28 4.07 6.74
CA GLY A 215 15.08 4.99 5.95
C GLY A 215 14.68 6.46 6.05
N GLN A 216 15.32 7.27 5.22
CA GLN A 216 15.06 8.71 5.14
C GLN A 216 13.86 8.98 4.23
N PRO A 217 12.92 9.85 4.63
CA PRO A 217 11.82 10.24 3.76
C PRO A 217 12.33 10.88 2.48
N CYS A 218 11.74 10.53 1.34
CA CYS A 218 12.03 11.17 0.07
C CYS A 218 11.59 12.65 0.07
N ALA A 219 12.04 13.42 -0.92
CA ALA A 219 11.76 14.86 -0.98
C ALA A 219 10.26 15.16 -1.07
N PHE A 220 9.49 14.29 -1.71
CA PHE A 220 8.03 14.46 -1.83
C PHE A 220 7.36 14.29 -0.47
N ASP A 221 7.63 13.21 0.25
CA ASP A 221 7.07 12.95 1.58
C ASP A 221 7.43 14.06 2.60
N ARG A 222 8.66 14.60 2.53
CA ARG A 222 9.07 15.72 3.40
C ARG A 222 8.21 16.97 3.16
N ARG A 223 7.96 17.32 1.90
CA ARG A 223 7.10 18.46 1.55
C ARG A 223 5.66 18.22 1.97
N MET A 224 5.13 17.03 1.69
CA MET A 224 3.75 16.67 2.04
C MET A 224 3.55 16.64 3.56
N GLY A 225 4.53 16.14 4.33
CA GLY A 225 4.46 16.18 5.79
C GLY A 225 4.33 17.59 6.34
N ARG A 226 5.07 18.56 5.77
CA ARG A 226 4.93 19.98 6.12
C ARG A 226 3.56 20.53 5.74
N LEU A 227 3.09 20.25 4.51
CA LEU A 227 1.81 20.77 4.01
C LEU A 227 0.63 20.20 4.79
N PHE A 228 0.63 18.91 5.09
CA PHE A 228 -0.42 18.28 5.88
C PHE A 228 -0.42 18.75 7.34
N GLY A 229 0.77 19.02 7.90
CA GLY A 229 0.87 19.62 9.23
C GLY A 229 0.26 21.02 9.30
N ILE A 230 0.52 21.86 8.29
CA ILE A 230 -0.10 23.19 8.17
C ILE A 230 -1.61 23.06 8.03
N ALA A 231 -2.10 22.21 7.11
CA ALA A 231 -3.51 22.00 6.88
C ALA A 231 -4.24 21.47 8.14
N ALA A 232 -3.61 20.61 8.93
CA ALA A 232 -4.18 20.14 10.19
C ALA A 232 -4.32 21.28 11.21
N MET A 233 -3.35 22.18 11.29
CA MET A 233 -3.44 23.36 12.19
C MET A 233 -4.48 24.36 11.69
N ASP A 234 -4.59 24.58 10.37
CA ASP A 234 -5.64 25.43 9.79
C ASP A 234 -7.03 24.86 10.11
N LEU A 235 -7.23 23.55 10.01
CA LEU A 235 -8.47 22.87 10.40
C LEU A 235 -8.80 23.10 11.88
N ILE A 236 -7.83 22.98 12.78
CA ILE A 236 -8.02 23.23 14.23
C ILE A 236 -8.44 24.67 14.46
N HIS A 237 -7.72 25.65 13.87
CA HIS A 237 -8.03 27.08 14.03
C HIS A 237 -9.42 27.46 13.51
N GLN A 238 -9.90 26.77 12.49
CA GLN A 238 -11.22 27.01 11.88
C GLN A 238 -12.33 26.18 12.54
N GLY A 239 -12.03 25.37 13.56
CA GLY A 239 -12.99 24.44 14.17
C GLY A 239 -13.40 23.29 13.25
N GLY A 240 -12.59 22.98 12.23
CA GLY A 240 -12.83 21.95 11.23
C GLY A 240 -12.51 20.54 11.75
N PHE A 241 -12.94 20.21 12.96
CA PHE A 241 -12.78 18.90 13.55
C PHE A 241 -13.62 17.83 12.81
N GLY A 242 -13.24 16.57 12.95
CA GLY A 242 -13.85 15.45 12.23
C GLY A 242 -13.37 15.33 10.78
N ARG A 243 -12.32 16.05 10.41
CA ARG A 243 -11.74 16.03 9.07
C ARG A 243 -10.29 15.57 9.10
N MET A 244 -9.78 15.10 7.98
CA MET A 244 -8.36 14.82 7.77
C MET A 244 -7.80 15.70 6.65
N ALA A 245 -6.51 16.07 6.75
CA ALA A 245 -5.78 16.62 5.62
C ALA A 245 -5.82 15.64 4.45
N ALA A 246 -5.96 16.15 3.24
CA ALA A 246 -6.06 15.33 2.05
C ALA A 246 -5.29 15.98 0.88
N TRP A 247 -4.86 15.15 -0.06
CA TRP A 247 -4.35 15.58 -1.36
C TRP A 247 -5.32 15.17 -2.44
N ARG A 248 -5.83 16.11 -3.21
CA ARG A 248 -6.74 15.88 -4.33
C ARG A 248 -6.49 16.90 -5.43
N ASP A 249 -6.54 16.46 -6.67
CA ASP A 249 -6.39 17.32 -7.86
C ASP A 249 -5.16 18.23 -7.79
N GLY A 250 -4.02 17.70 -7.34
CA GLY A 250 -2.76 18.42 -7.27
C GLY A 250 -2.66 19.48 -6.14
N ARG A 251 -3.57 19.49 -5.17
CA ARG A 251 -3.59 20.46 -4.07
C ARG A 251 -3.92 19.84 -2.71
N VAL A 252 -3.49 20.51 -1.66
CA VAL A 252 -3.90 20.18 -0.29
C VAL A 252 -5.32 20.65 -0.05
N THR A 253 -6.15 19.80 0.49
CA THR A 253 -7.54 20.03 0.89
C THR A 253 -7.83 19.25 2.16
N SER A 254 -9.09 19.02 2.48
CA SER A 254 -9.50 18.14 3.57
C SER A 254 -10.69 17.29 3.18
N SER A 255 -10.76 16.08 3.76
CA SER A 255 -11.89 15.16 3.64
C SER A 255 -12.49 14.87 5.01
N PRO A 256 -13.80 14.63 5.12
CA PRO A 256 -14.40 14.21 6.39
C PRO A 256 -13.87 12.82 6.78
N LEU A 257 -13.73 12.56 8.07
CA LEU A 257 -13.26 11.23 8.56
C LEU A 257 -14.29 10.12 8.30
N GLU A 258 -15.56 10.47 8.07
CA GLU A 258 -16.63 9.55 7.71
C GLU A 258 -16.38 8.83 6.37
N VAL A 259 -15.57 9.41 5.50
CA VAL A 259 -15.18 8.75 4.23
C VAL A 259 -14.52 7.39 4.45
N LEU A 260 -13.91 7.16 5.62
CA LEU A 260 -13.32 5.88 5.98
C LEU A 260 -14.33 4.73 6.08
N ASP A 261 -15.63 5.04 6.17
CA ASP A 261 -16.71 4.03 6.14
C ASP A 261 -16.98 3.48 4.74
N GLU A 262 -16.46 4.13 3.70
CA GLU A 262 -16.57 3.66 2.32
C GLU A 262 -15.67 2.44 2.04
N GLY A 263 -14.82 2.08 3.00
CA GLY A 263 -13.84 0.99 2.88
C GLY A 263 -12.50 1.46 2.31
N LEU A 264 -11.64 0.51 1.96
CA LEU A 264 -10.29 0.80 1.48
C LEU A 264 -10.29 1.24 0.01
N GLN A 265 -9.38 2.15 -0.31
CA GLN A 265 -9.09 2.53 -1.69
C GLN A 265 -8.16 1.49 -2.32
N LEU A 266 -8.72 0.64 -3.16
CA LEU A 266 -8.00 -0.40 -3.89
C LEU A 266 -7.42 0.15 -5.21
N VAL A 267 -6.50 -0.61 -5.83
CA VAL A 267 -6.03 -0.32 -7.19
C VAL A 267 -7.22 -0.38 -8.16
N ASN A 268 -7.40 0.67 -8.94
CA ASN A 268 -8.40 0.65 -10.01
C ASN A 268 -7.92 -0.23 -11.15
N VAL A 269 -8.30 -1.52 -11.12
CA VAL A 269 -7.86 -2.53 -12.07
C VAL A 269 -8.24 -2.16 -13.51
N ASP A 270 -9.40 -1.54 -13.71
CA ASP A 270 -9.86 -1.18 -15.05
C ASP A 270 -9.04 -0.05 -15.69
N VAL A 271 -8.40 0.79 -14.89
CA VAL A 271 -7.62 1.94 -15.33
C VAL A 271 -6.13 1.71 -15.24
N GLU A 272 -5.65 1.12 -14.13
CA GLU A 272 -4.23 1.09 -13.78
C GLU A 272 -3.55 -0.24 -14.12
N TYR A 273 -4.30 -1.35 -14.25
CA TYR A 273 -3.72 -2.68 -14.30
C TYR A 273 -4.20 -3.53 -15.49
N ASP A 274 -3.29 -4.31 -16.07
CA ASP A 274 -3.57 -5.29 -17.12
C ASP A 274 -3.46 -6.71 -16.55
N GLY A 275 -4.60 -7.30 -16.16
CA GLY A 275 -4.67 -8.64 -15.59
C GLY A 275 -4.23 -9.77 -16.54
N LYS A 276 -4.18 -9.54 -17.86
CA LYS A 276 -3.67 -10.54 -18.81
C LYS A 276 -2.15 -10.61 -18.81
N ARG A 277 -1.49 -9.50 -18.52
CA ARG A 277 -0.04 -9.36 -18.49
C ARG A 277 0.52 -9.35 -17.07
N TYR A 278 -0.35 -9.25 -16.09
CA TYR A 278 0.03 -8.99 -14.69
C TYR A 278 1.00 -7.82 -14.58
N ASN A 279 0.61 -6.65 -15.08
CA ASN A 279 1.44 -5.46 -15.04
C ASN A 279 0.57 -4.19 -15.14
N GLY A 280 1.18 -3.03 -14.95
CA GLY A 280 0.50 -1.77 -15.18
C GLY A 280 -0.03 -1.66 -16.61
N ARG A 281 -1.18 -1.03 -16.75
CA ARG A 281 -1.77 -0.76 -18.07
C ARG A 281 -0.86 0.18 -18.86
N ARG A 282 -0.62 -0.13 -20.11
CA ARG A 282 0.07 0.76 -21.03
C ARG A 282 -0.94 1.80 -21.52
N GLY A 283 -1.01 2.95 -20.85
CA GLY A 283 -1.71 4.11 -21.40
C GLY A 283 -0.94 4.60 -22.62
N THR A 284 -1.48 4.41 -23.81
CA THR A 284 -0.96 5.06 -25.01
C THR A 284 -1.90 6.21 -25.36
N LEU A 285 -1.35 7.34 -25.83
CA LEU A 285 -2.17 8.45 -26.35
C LEU A 285 -3.10 7.99 -27.49
N LEU A 286 -2.80 6.84 -28.10
CA LEU A 286 -3.59 6.23 -29.16
C LEU A 286 -4.87 5.55 -28.63
N ASP A 287 -4.86 5.02 -27.39
CA ASP A 287 -6.04 4.37 -26.81
C ASP A 287 -7.14 5.41 -26.47
N SER A 288 -6.76 6.66 -26.20
CA SER A 288 -7.70 7.77 -25.99
C SER A 288 -8.38 8.28 -27.26
N ALA A 289 -7.78 8.03 -28.44
CA ALA A 289 -8.32 8.46 -29.74
C ALA A 289 -9.39 7.48 -30.27
N VAL A 290 -9.40 6.23 -29.85
CA VAL A 290 -10.36 5.21 -30.33
C VAL A 290 -11.70 5.29 -29.57
N GLY A 291 -11.73 5.89 -28.36
CA GLY A 291 -12.95 6.05 -27.55
C GLY A 291 -13.89 7.20 -27.98
N ASN A 292 -13.41 8.17 -28.78
CA ASN A 292 -14.19 9.35 -29.19
C ASN A 292 -14.72 9.30 -30.64
N GLY A 293 -14.65 8.17 -31.32
CA GLY A 293 -15.07 8.00 -32.71
C GLY A 293 -16.43 7.33 -32.90
N GLY A 294 -17.36 7.45 -31.98
CA GLY A 294 -18.65 6.78 -32.04
C GLY A 294 -19.85 7.67 -31.66
N ALA A 295 -19.97 8.86 -32.25
CA ALA A 295 -21.24 9.59 -32.34
C ALA A 295 -21.12 10.71 -33.37
N ALA A 296 -21.43 10.39 -34.61
CA ALA A 296 -21.86 11.32 -35.63
C ALA A 296 -22.94 10.63 -36.48
#